data_86c3aa24d2e5fc50786ce9ab03286e8d
#
_entry.id   86c3aa24d2e5fc50786ce9ab03286e8d
#
_cell.length_a   1.000
_cell.length_b   1.000
_cell.length_c   1.000
_cell.angle_alpha   90.00
_cell.angle_beta   90.00
_cell.angle_gamma   90.00
#
_symmetry.space_group_name_H-M   'P 1'
#
loop_
_entity.id
_entity.type
_entity.pdbx_description
1 polymer ?
#
loop_
_entity_poly.entity_id
_entity_poly.type
_entity_poly.pdbx_seq_one_letter_code
_entity_poly.pdbx_strand_id
1 'polypeptide(L)'
;MRPTLAVATATAVTLVVSGCAGWGGGPGGGGPNSINVLMVNNPQMVDLQRLTAANFTADTGINVNFTVLPENDVRDKISQEFSSQAGQYDVATLSNFEIPIYAKSKWIAPLDDYVAADPTFDQSDILPPMTTSLSAADGKLYGEPFYGESSFLMYRKDVLANAGIEMPANPTWQQVADIAARVDGAQPGMAGICLRGQPGWGQVFAPLTTVVNTFGGTWFTKDWQAQVDSAEFRNAVQFYVDLVRTHGETGAPQAGFTECLNNLIQGNAAMWYDATSAAGSLEAATSPVRGKIGYVAAPVVETPSSGWLYAWSWSIQQASTKKDDAWKFISWASSKGYEGLVGSQLGWSRVPAGKRASTYTSEAYLKESSAFAQPTLDAILRADPNNPGVQPRPAPGIQFVDIPEFPDLGTQVSQEVSSAIAGQTSVDAALKRGQQLADDVASRYRERSK
;
A
#
# COMPACT_ATOMS: atom_id res chain seq x y z
N MET A 1 -71.38 40.65 37.21
CA MET A 1 -71.34 39.25 36.68
C MET A 1 -70.14 38.52 37.26
N ARG A 2 -70.37 37.47 37.94
CA ARG A 2 -69.42 36.82 38.89
C ARG A 2 -68.29 36.05 38.18
N PRO A 3 -67.05 36.05 38.72
CA PRO A 3 -66.01 35.17 38.23
C PRO A 3 -66.01 33.84 38.97
N THR A 4 -65.86 32.76 38.22
CA THR A 4 -65.72 31.39 38.77
C THR A 4 -64.23 31.09 39.05
N LEU A 5 -63.94 30.71 40.28
CA LEU A 5 -62.67 30.18 40.74
C LEU A 5 -62.49 28.74 40.15
N ALA A 6 -61.37 28.48 39.56
CA ALA A 6 -60.88 27.13 39.22
C ALA A 6 -59.76 26.73 40.20
N VAL A 7 -60.00 25.67 40.95
CA VAL A 7 -59.08 25.06 41.89
C VAL A 7 -58.10 24.19 41.09
N ALA A 8 -56.81 24.49 41.20
CA ALA A 8 -55.74 23.65 40.62
C ALA A 8 -55.29 22.64 41.65
N THR A 9 -55.53 21.37 41.37
CA THR A 9 -55.03 20.20 42.13
C THR A 9 -53.58 19.89 41.68
N ALA A 10 -52.62 20.07 42.54
CA ALA A 10 -51.23 19.71 42.33
C ALA A 10 -51.04 18.19 42.55
N THR A 11 -50.79 17.47 41.49
CA THR A 11 -50.37 16.05 41.54
C THR A 11 -48.86 16.01 41.54
N ALA A 12 -48.27 15.55 42.67
CA ALA A 12 -46.85 15.30 42.78
C ALA A 12 -46.48 14.04 42.00
N VAL A 13 -45.76 14.19 40.90
CA VAL A 13 -45.15 13.07 40.14
C VAL A 13 -43.77 12.82 40.72
N THR A 14 -43.60 11.70 41.37
CA THR A 14 -42.30 11.19 41.84
C THR A 14 -41.54 10.65 40.64
N LEU A 15 -40.52 11.38 40.18
CA LEU A 15 -39.59 10.92 39.16
C LEU A 15 -38.64 9.88 39.79
N VAL A 16 -38.85 8.61 39.44
CA VAL A 16 -37.87 7.54 39.63
C VAL A 16 -36.79 7.74 38.60
N VAL A 17 -35.63 8.20 39.02
CA VAL A 17 -34.43 8.25 38.17
C VAL A 17 -33.88 6.84 38.04
N SER A 18 -34.32 6.12 37.02
CA SER A 18 -33.66 4.92 36.55
C SER A 18 -32.38 5.34 35.83
N GLY A 19 -31.24 5.09 36.48
CA GLY A 19 -29.93 5.31 35.88
C GLY A 19 -29.75 4.42 34.64
N CYS A 20 -29.94 4.99 33.45
CA CYS A 20 -29.44 4.41 32.25
C CYS A 20 -27.91 4.59 32.24
N ALA A 21 -27.19 3.49 32.44
CA ALA A 21 -25.77 3.42 32.15
C ALA A 21 -25.54 3.88 30.71
N GLY A 22 -24.83 4.97 30.57
CA GLY A 22 -24.59 5.64 29.32
C GLY A 22 -23.84 4.74 28.33
N TRP A 23 -24.41 4.56 27.19
CA TRP A 23 -23.68 4.22 25.97
C TRP A 23 -22.94 5.48 25.47
N GLY A 24 -21.80 5.73 26.07
CA GLY A 24 -20.83 6.72 25.58
C GLY A 24 -19.70 5.98 24.88
N GLY A 25 -19.99 5.36 23.72
CA GLY A 25 -18.97 4.83 22.84
C GLY A 25 -18.48 5.95 21.92
N GLY A 26 -17.54 6.79 22.39
CA GLY A 26 -16.67 7.55 21.52
C GLY A 26 -15.69 6.58 20.82
N PRO A 27 -15.16 6.90 19.63
CA PRO A 27 -14.11 6.10 19.00
C PRO A 27 -12.86 6.15 19.91
N GLY A 28 -12.54 5.05 20.60
CA GLY A 28 -11.40 4.95 21.52
C GLY A 28 -11.63 4.13 22.80
N GLY A 29 -12.85 3.66 23.09
CA GLY A 29 -13.19 2.91 24.32
C GLY A 29 -13.18 1.39 24.13
N GLY A 30 -12.03 0.77 23.86
CA GLY A 30 -11.88 -0.68 23.98
C GLY A 30 -11.87 -1.09 25.46
N GLY A 31 -12.62 -2.15 25.82
CA GLY A 31 -12.57 -2.75 27.17
C GLY A 31 -11.16 -3.22 27.56
N PRO A 32 -10.95 -3.67 28.81
CA PRO A 32 -9.62 -4.04 29.30
C PRO A 32 -8.93 -5.14 28.46
N ASN A 33 -9.67 -5.99 27.78
CA ASN A 33 -9.16 -7.06 26.91
C ASN A 33 -9.41 -6.73 25.42
N SER A 34 -9.03 -5.57 24.96
CA SER A 34 -9.18 -5.21 23.56
C SER A 34 -8.04 -4.32 23.07
N ILE A 35 -7.70 -4.45 21.80
CA ILE A 35 -6.79 -3.56 21.08
C ILE A 35 -7.50 -2.87 19.93
N ASN A 36 -7.04 -1.67 19.58
CA ASN A 36 -7.52 -0.90 18.43
C ASN A 36 -6.49 -0.95 17.31
N VAL A 37 -6.93 -1.40 16.14
CA VAL A 37 -6.08 -1.60 14.96
C VAL A 37 -6.54 -0.70 13.82
N LEU A 38 -5.65 0.13 13.30
CA LEU A 38 -5.89 1.00 12.15
C LEU A 38 -5.20 0.41 10.91
N MET A 39 -5.96 0.11 9.86
CA MET A 39 -5.42 -0.58 8.69
C MET A 39 -6.02 -0.13 7.37
N VAL A 40 -5.26 -0.36 6.30
CA VAL A 40 -5.68 -0.10 4.92
C VAL A 40 -6.73 -1.10 4.45
N ASN A 41 -7.61 -0.65 3.56
CA ASN A 41 -8.68 -1.47 2.97
C ASN A 41 -8.17 -2.31 1.76
N ASN A 42 -7.10 -3.08 1.95
CA ASN A 42 -6.60 -4.00 0.95
C ASN A 42 -7.21 -5.40 1.12
N PRO A 43 -7.31 -6.23 0.08
CA PRO A 43 -7.96 -7.54 0.15
C PRO A 43 -7.45 -8.44 1.27
N GLN A 44 -6.12 -8.47 1.51
CA GLN A 44 -5.48 -9.26 2.56
C GLN A 44 -5.86 -8.78 3.97
N MET A 45 -6.03 -7.45 4.14
CA MET A 45 -6.46 -6.84 5.42
C MET A 45 -7.94 -7.14 5.71
N VAL A 46 -8.79 -7.11 4.68
CA VAL A 46 -10.21 -7.49 4.80
C VAL A 46 -10.34 -8.96 5.18
N ASP A 47 -9.52 -9.84 4.62
CA ASP A 47 -9.48 -11.25 5.01
C ASP A 47 -9.05 -11.42 6.47
N LEU A 48 -8.04 -10.68 6.91
CA LEU A 48 -7.59 -10.68 8.31
C LEU A 48 -8.73 -10.29 9.26
N GLN A 49 -9.41 -9.17 8.99
CA GLN A 49 -10.55 -8.73 9.79
C GLN A 49 -11.61 -9.84 9.93
N ARG A 50 -11.94 -10.49 8.80
CA ARG A 50 -12.94 -11.57 8.77
C ARG A 50 -12.53 -12.79 9.60
N LEU A 51 -11.24 -13.13 9.61
CA LEU A 51 -10.72 -14.33 10.28
C LEU A 51 -10.41 -14.12 11.77
N THR A 52 -10.24 -12.87 12.21
CA THR A 52 -9.72 -12.56 13.55
C THR A 52 -10.64 -13.05 14.67
N ALA A 53 -11.94 -12.79 14.60
CA ALA A 53 -12.86 -13.09 15.70
C ALA A 53 -12.96 -14.59 16.02
N ALA A 54 -13.06 -15.44 14.98
CA ALA A 54 -13.22 -16.88 15.12
C ALA A 54 -11.92 -17.63 15.42
N ASN A 55 -10.77 -16.95 15.31
CA ASN A 55 -9.46 -17.56 15.54
C ASN A 55 -8.72 -16.82 16.67
N PHE A 56 -8.08 -15.69 16.39
CA PHE A 56 -7.29 -14.96 17.38
C PHE A 56 -8.07 -14.60 18.65
N THR A 57 -9.27 -13.98 18.50
CA THR A 57 -10.08 -13.61 19.67
C THR A 57 -10.59 -14.83 20.42
N ALA A 58 -11.00 -15.89 19.72
CA ALA A 58 -11.45 -17.11 20.34
C ALA A 58 -10.35 -17.80 21.17
N ASP A 59 -9.11 -17.76 20.69
CA ASP A 59 -7.98 -18.43 21.34
C ASP A 59 -7.37 -17.60 22.49
N THR A 60 -7.36 -16.26 22.35
CA THR A 60 -6.65 -15.37 23.29
C THR A 60 -7.56 -14.61 24.24
N GLY A 61 -8.85 -14.48 23.94
CA GLY A 61 -9.78 -13.60 24.63
C GLY A 61 -9.58 -12.11 24.34
N ILE A 62 -8.64 -11.74 23.45
CA ILE A 62 -8.36 -10.36 23.07
C ILE A 62 -9.28 -9.94 21.93
N ASN A 63 -10.12 -8.94 22.17
CA ASN A 63 -10.95 -8.35 21.11
C ASN A 63 -10.13 -7.39 20.24
N VAL A 64 -10.33 -7.42 18.94
CA VAL A 64 -9.66 -6.52 17.98
C VAL A 64 -10.68 -5.59 17.35
N ASN A 65 -10.57 -4.31 17.64
CA ASN A 65 -11.42 -3.27 17.04
C ASN A 65 -10.72 -2.69 15.82
N PHE A 66 -11.17 -3.05 14.64
CA PHE A 66 -10.59 -2.58 13.38
C PHE A 66 -11.21 -1.27 12.92
N THR A 67 -10.35 -0.31 12.56
CA THR A 67 -10.69 0.83 11.70
C THR A 67 -10.03 0.60 10.36
N VAL A 68 -10.84 0.43 9.32
CA VAL A 68 -10.37 0.10 7.96
C VAL A 68 -10.70 1.26 7.04
N LEU A 69 -9.69 1.86 6.41
CA LEU A 69 -9.82 3.05 5.58
C LEU A 69 -9.16 2.87 4.21
N PRO A 70 -9.62 3.60 3.17
CA PRO A 70 -8.89 3.73 1.92
C PRO A 70 -7.45 4.20 2.13
N GLU A 71 -6.56 3.93 1.18
CA GLU A 71 -5.12 4.10 1.38
C GLU A 71 -4.72 5.55 1.75
N ASN A 72 -5.21 6.56 1.05
CA ASN A 72 -4.90 7.95 1.39
C ASN A 72 -5.41 8.32 2.78
N ASP A 73 -6.67 7.96 3.09
CA ASP A 73 -7.30 8.29 4.37
C ASP A 73 -6.61 7.60 5.56
N VAL A 74 -6.18 6.34 5.37
CA VAL A 74 -5.47 5.61 6.43
C VAL A 74 -4.10 6.23 6.71
N ARG A 75 -3.36 6.65 5.68
CA ARG A 75 -2.04 7.29 5.82
C ARG A 75 -2.15 8.61 6.58
N ASP A 76 -3.11 9.45 6.23
CA ASP A 76 -3.38 10.72 6.92
C ASP A 76 -3.78 10.48 8.37
N LYS A 77 -4.68 9.51 8.61
CA LYS A 77 -5.13 9.16 9.97
C LYS A 77 -3.99 8.61 10.83
N ILE A 78 -3.14 7.73 10.27
CA ILE A 78 -1.97 7.20 10.99
C ILE A 78 -0.99 8.33 11.31
N SER A 79 -0.66 9.19 10.35
CA SER A 79 0.26 10.30 10.56
C SER A 79 -0.23 11.23 11.68
N GLN A 80 -1.51 11.59 11.68
CA GLN A 80 -2.14 12.41 12.71
C GLN A 80 -2.09 11.74 14.09
N GLU A 81 -2.49 10.49 14.16
CA GLU A 81 -2.62 9.73 15.40
C GLU A 81 -1.25 9.42 16.03
N PHE A 82 -0.29 8.99 15.21
CA PHE A 82 1.02 8.62 15.69
C PHE A 82 1.89 9.84 16.03
N SER A 83 1.78 10.93 15.28
CA SER A 83 2.50 12.17 15.64
C SER A 83 1.99 12.80 16.93
N SER A 84 0.68 12.73 17.19
CA SER A 84 0.10 13.27 18.42
C SER A 84 0.29 12.35 19.65
N GLN A 85 0.64 11.08 19.44
CA GLN A 85 0.73 10.06 20.51
C GLN A 85 -0.55 9.97 21.36
N ALA A 86 -1.72 10.14 20.71
CA ALA A 86 -3.01 10.16 21.41
C ALA A 86 -3.39 8.81 22.02
N GLY A 87 -2.80 7.71 21.56
CA GLY A 87 -3.02 6.36 22.12
C GLY A 87 -4.42 5.80 21.83
N GLN A 88 -5.11 6.31 20.80
CA GLN A 88 -6.41 5.80 20.37
C GLN A 88 -6.29 4.44 19.67
N TYR A 89 -5.16 4.23 18.99
CA TYR A 89 -4.83 2.98 18.31
C TYR A 89 -3.56 2.37 18.91
N ASP A 90 -3.60 1.05 19.11
CA ASP A 90 -2.48 0.30 19.64
C ASP A 90 -1.54 -0.16 18.51
N VAL A 91 -2.14 -0.55 17.37
CA VAL A 91 -1.45 -1.08 16.19
C VAL A 91 -1.94 -0.33 14.95
N ALA A 92 -1.03 -0.07 14.02
CA ALA A 92 -1.39 0.38 12.68
C ALA A 92 -0.57 -0.32 11.60
N THR A 93 -1.12 -0.34 10.37
CA THR A 93 -0.36 -0.72 9.19
C THR A 93 0.54 0.42 8.76
N LEU A 94 1.85 0.19 8.74
CA LEU A 94 2.86 1.10 8.20
C LEU A 94 3.60 0.46 7.03
N SER A 95 4.12 1.29 6.15
CA SER A 95 5.02 0.83 5.10
C SER A 95 6.48 0.91 5.52
N ASN A 96 7.33 0.19 4.80
CA ASN A 96 8.78 0.30 4.94
C ASN A 96 9.31 1.71 4.66
N PHE A 97 8.57 2.56 3.95
CA PHE A 97 8.88 3.98 3.80
C PHE A 97 8.64 4.77 5.09
N GLU A 98 7.54 4.51 5.81
CA GLU A 98 7.16 5.25 7.02
C GLU A 98 7.95 4.81 8.25
N ILE A 99 8.34 3.54 8.33
CA ILE A 99 9.03 2.94 9.48
C ILE A 99 10.25 3.73 9.95
N PRO A 100 11.27 4.04 9.10
CA PRO A 100 12.46 4.75 9.57
C PRO A 100 12.15 6.17 10.04
N ILE A 101 11.14 6.83 9.44
CA ILE A 101 10.71 8.18 9.79
C ILE A 101 10.02 8.16 11.17
N TYR A 102 9.10 7.22 11.40
CA TYR A 102 8.34 7.12 12.64
C TYR A 102 9.18 6.59 13.81
N ALA A 103 10.13 5.69 13.54
CA ALA A 103 11.10 5.23 14.53
C ALA A 103 12.00 6.40 15.01
N LYS A 104 12.56 7.18 14.06
CA LYS A 104 13.36 8.37 14.37
C LYS A 104 12.59 9.40 15.18
N SER A 105 11.30 9.55 14.90
CA SER A 105 10.39 10.44 15.62
C SER A 105 9.92 9.88 16.97
N LYS A 106 10.25 8.62 17.29
CA LYS A 106 9.79 7.87 18.48
C LYS A 106 8.28 7.75 18.57
N TRP A 107 7.63 7.59 17.43
CA TRP A 107 6.18 7.39 17.37
C TRP A 107 5.77 5.93 17.46
N ILE A 108 6.69 5.02 17.17
CA ILE A 108 6.50 3.56 17.21
C ILE A 108 7.51 2.90 18.13
N ALA A 109 7.11 1.77 18.72
CA ALA A 109 7.93 0.99 19.63
C ALA A 109 8.84 0.01 18.86
N PRO A 110 10.09 -0.23 19.33
CA PRO A 110 10.91 -1.31 18.79
C PRO A 110 10.32 -2.66 19.16
N LEU A 111 10.50 -3.65 18.27
CA LEU A 111 9.92 -4.98 18.40
C LEU A 111 10.92 -6.07 18.81
N ASP A 112 12.21 -5.75 18.89
CA ASP A 112 13.29 -6.73 19.15
C ASP A 112 13.09 -7.57 20.41
N ASP A 113 12.67 -6.94 21.53
CA ASP A 113 12.46 -7.64 22.79
C ASP A 113 11.24 -8.59 22.71
N TYR A 114 10.22 -8.21 21.96
CA TYR A 114 9.03 -9.05 21.70
C TYR A 114 9.39 -10.25 20.83
N VAL A 115 10.14 -10.02 19.76
CA VAL A 115 10.65 -11.07 18.86
C VAL A 115 11.53 -12.05 19.65
N ALA A 116 12.45 -11.55 20.47
CA ALA A 116 13.34 -12.39 21.28
C ALA A 116 12.57 -13.24 22.31
N ALA A 117 11.45 -12.74 22.83
CA ALA A 117 10.60 -13.44 23.77
C ALA A 117 9.63 -14.44 23.10
N ASP A 118 9.47 -14.40 21.77
CA ASP A 118 8.56 -15.25 21.00
C ASP A 118 9.29 -16.09 19.93
N PRO A 119 10.04 -17.12 20.31
CA PRO A 119 10.76 -17.95 19.35
C PRO A 119 9.84 -18.70 18.38
N THR A 120 8.55 -18.82 18.69
CA THR A 120 7.56 -19.52 17.85
C THR A 120 7.16 -18.70 16.63
N PHE A 121 7.38 -17.40 16.67
CA PHE A 121 7.18 -16.51 15.52
C PHE A 121 8.11 -16.84 14.36
N ASP A 122 9.32 -17.37 14.67
CA ASP A 122 10.35 -17.73 13.69
C ASP A 122 10.72 -16.54 12.78
N GLN A 123 11.35 -15.54 13.41
CA GLN A 123 11.85 -14.33 12.71
C GLN A 123 12.83 -14.66 11.59
N SER A 124 13.60 -15.77 11.74
CA SER A 124 14.59 -16.17 10.73
C SER A 124 13.99 -16.59 9.40
N ASP A 125 12.70 -16.91 9.36
CA ASP A 125 11.95 -17.21 8.15
C ASP A 125 11.49 -15.97 7.38
N ILE A 126 11.56 -14.79 7.98
CA ILE A 126 11.25 -13.54 7.28
C ILE A 126 12.35 -13.23 6.26
N LEU A 127 11.96 -12.89 5.04
CA LEU A 127 12.89 -12.56 3.96
C LEU A 127 13.79 -11.38 4.35
N PRO A 128 15.11 -11.48 4.17
CA PRO A 128 16.06 -10.42 4.57
C PRO A 128 15.73 -9.03 4.05
N PRO A 129 15.24 -8.81 2.80
CA PRO A 129 14.82 -7.50 2.34
C PRO A 129 13.68 -6.90 3.17
N MET A 130 12.76 -7.73 3.67
CA MET A 130 11.66 -7.28 4.52
C MET A 130 12.18 -6.82 5.89
N THR A 131 12.96 -7.67 6.58
CA THR A 131 13.56 -7.30 7.88
C THR A 131 14.40 -6.03 7.77
N THR A 132 15.25 -5.93 6.74
CA THR A 132 16.10 -4.76 6.53
C THR A 132 15.29 -3.49 6.31
N SER A 133 14.25 -3.55 5.47
CA SER A 133 13.43 -2.38 5.14
C SER A 133 12.50 -1.93 6.27
N LEU A 134 12.23 -2.80 7.24
CA LEU A 134 11.39 -2.52 8.41
C LEU A 134 12.20 -2.24 9.69
N SER A 135 13.51 -2.14 9.55
CA SER A 135 14.44 -1.70 10.60
C SER A 135 14.80 -0.23 10.42
N ALA A 136 15.14 0.44 11.52
CA ALA A 136 15.58 1.83 11.49
C ALA A 136 17.11 1.96 11.60
N ALA A 137 17.63 3.20 11.53
CA ALA A 137 19.08 3.49 11.56
C ALA A 137 19.79 3.08 12.86
N ASP A 138 19.05 2.86 13.93
CA ASP A 138 19.57 2.32 15.21
C ASP A 138 19.73 0.79 15.18
N GLY A 139 19.43 0.14 14.07
CA GLY A 139 19.52 -1.30 13.87
C GLY A 139 18.36 -2.10 14.46
N LYS A 140 17.36 -1.44 15.02
CA LYS A 140 16.21 -2.10 15.63
C LYS A 140 15.08 -2.28 14.64
N LEU A 141 14.32 -3.36 14.83
CA LEU A 141 13.11 -3.66 14.09
C LEU A 141 11.92 -2.88 14.66
N TYR A 142 11.11 -2.26 13.79
CA TYR A 142 9.96 -1.45 14.19
C TYR A 142 8.65 -1.86 13.52
N GLY A 143 8.69 -2.81 12.60
CA GLY A 143 7.52 -3.35 11.95
C GLY A 143 7.69 -4.83 11.60
N GLU A 144 6.62 -5.62 11.73
CA GLU A 144 6.57 -6.99 11.23
C GLU A 144 5.76 -7.03 9.94
N PRO A 145 6.29 -7.61 8.85
CA PRO A 145 5.58 -7.61 7.59
C PRO A 145 4.32 -8.46 7.67
N PHE A 146 3.19 -7.87 7.30
CA PHE A 146 1.97 -8.65 7.08
C PHE A 146 2.00 -9.29 5.69
N TYR A 147 2.41 -8.54 4.67
CA TYR A 147 2.84 -9.06 3.38
C TYR A 147 3.88 -8.14 2.75
N GLY A 148 4.73 -8.76 1.91
CA GLY A 148 5.69 -8.04 1.10
C GLY A 148 5.30 -8.06 -0.37
N GLU A 149 5.79 -7.09 -1.12
CA GLU A 149 5.52 -6.99 -2.55
C GLU A 149 6.64 -6.32 -3.31
N SER A 150 6.71 -6.62 -4.58
CA SER A 150 7.37 -5.84 -5.60
C SER A 150 6.34 -5.43 -6.63
N SER A 151 6.74 -5.11 -7.83
CA SER A 151 5.86 -4.85 -8.95
C SER A 151 6.18 -5.71 -10.15
N PHE A 152 5.15 -5.97 -10.96
CA PHE A 152 5.27 -6.63 -12.25
C PHE A 152 4.15 -6.20 -13.20
N LEU A 153 4.30 -6.53 -14.49
CA LEU A 153 3.24 -6.34 -15.46
C LEU A 153 2.33 -7.57 -15.47
N MET A 154 1.05 -7.34 -15.25
CA MET A 154 -0.04 -8.31 -15.35
C MET A 154 -0.76 -8.14 -16.68
N TYR A 155 -1.10 -9.24 -17.36
CA TYR A 155 -1.76 -9.15 -18.67
C TYR A 155 -2.70 -10.32 -18.93
N ARG A 156 -3.75 -10.06 -19.70
CA ARG A 156 -4.72 -11.05 -20.16
C ARG A 156 -4.11 -11.92 -21.27
N LYS A 157 -3.67 -13.14 -20.91
CA LYS A 157 -3.10 -14.12 -21.86
C LYS A 157 -4.03 -14.43 -23.04
N ASP A 158 -5.30 -14.59 -22.75
CA ASP A 158 -6.32 -14.90 -23.75
C ASP A 158 -6.55 -13.74 -24.74
N VAL A 159 -6.53 -12.50 -24.25
CA VAL A 159 -6.68 -11.31 -25.12
C VAL A 159 -5.46 -11.16 -26.03
N LEU A 160 -4.25 -11.26 -25.49
CA LEU A 160 -3.03 -11.16 -26.29
C LEU A 160 -2.93 -12.29 -27.31
N ALA A 161 -3.24 -13.54 -26.91
CA ALA A 161 -3.24 -14.68 -27.83
C ALA A 161 -4.21 -14.50 -28.99
N ASN A 162 -5.42 -13.99 -28.74
CA ASN A 162 -6.40 -13.67 -29.78
C ASN A 162 -5.92 -12.59 -30.74
N ALA A 163 -5.07 -11.67 -30.27
CA ALA A 163 -4.45 -10.63 -31.10
C ALA A 163 -3.14 -11.09 -31.78
N GLY A 164 -2.72 -12.35 -31.57
CA GLY A 164 -1.47 -12.87 -32.10
C GLY A 164 -0.23 -12.20 -31.50
N ILE A 165 -0.29 -11.84 -30.21
CA ILE A 165 0.76 -11.17 -29.46
C ILE A 165 1.36 -12.12 -28.43
N GLU A 166 2.69 -12.21 -28.41
CA GLU A 166 3.45 -12.85 -27.35
C GLU A 166 4.05 -11.77 -26.46
N MET A 167 3.83 -11.87 -25.13
CA MET A 167 4.38 -10.94 -24.16
C MET A 167 5.82 -11.31 -23.83
N PRO A 168 6.79 -10.39 -24.01
CA PRO A 168 8.18 -10.65 -23.58
C PRO A 168 8.30 -10.89 -22.07
N ALA A 169 9.21 -11.75 -21.65
CA ALA A 169 9.46 -12.02 -20.22
C ALA A 169 10.00 -10.79 -19.47
N ASN A 170 10.77 -9.95 -20.16
CA ASN A 170 11.31 -8.67 -19.66
C ASN A 170 10.93 -7.56 -20.65
N PRO A 171 9.70 -7.05 -20.59
CA PRO A 171 9.22 -6.07 -21.57
C PRO A 171 9.86 -4.71 -21.36
N THR A 172 10.02 -3.95 -22.44
CA THR A 172 10.26 -2.51 -22.34
C THR A 172 8.96 -1.74 -22.25
N TRP A 173 8.99 -0.52 -21.71
CA TRP A 173 7.80 0.35 -21.69
C TRP A 173 7.27 0.66 -23.08
N GLN A 174 8.17 0.76 -24.10
CA GLN A 174 7.72 0.94 -25.49
C GLN A 174 6.94 -0.29 -25.97
N GLN A 175 7.42 -1.51 -25.71
CA GLN A 175 6.69 -2.73 -26.07
C GLN A 175 5.32 -2.79 -25.38
N VAL A 176 5.24 -2.37 -24.11
CA VAL A 176 3.96 -2.32 -23.36
C VAL A 176 3.00 -1.32 -24.03
N ALA A 177 3.47 -0.13 -24.41
CA ALA A 177 2.65 0.86 -25.10
C ALA A 177 2.15 0.34 -26.46
N ASP A 178 3.02 -0.29 -27.24
CA ASP A 178 2.66 -0.88 -28.55
C ASP A 178 1.62 -2.00 -28.39
N ILE A 179 1.75 -2.83 -27.36
CA ILE A 179 0.77 -3.88 -27.04
C ILE A 179 -0.54 -3.25 -26.57
N ALA A 180 -0.50 -2.25 -25.68
CA ALA A 180 -1.68 -1.54 -25.22
C ALA A 180 -2.50 -1.00 -26.38
N ALA A 181 -1.85 -0.33 -27.34
CA ALA A 181 -2.50 0.21 -28.54
C ALA A 181 -3.16 -0.87 -29.42
N ARG A 182 -2.60 -2.09 -29.46
CA ARG A 182 -3.14 -3.19 -30.27
C ARG A 182 -4.32 -3.90 -29.62
N VAL A 183 -4.40 -3.88 -28.30
CA VAL A 183 -5.46 -4.59 -27.54
C VAL A 183 -6.50 -3.64 -26.95
N ASP A 184 -6.32 -2.34 -27.10
CA ASP A 184 -7.31 -1.34 -26.72
C ASP A 184 -8.59 -1.54 -27.56
N GLY A 185 -9.73 -1.65 -26.86
CA GLY A 185 -11.00 -1.97 -27.49
C GLY A 185 -11.13 -3.41 -28.04
N ALA A 186 -10.21 -4.33 -27.70
CA ALA A 186 -10.27 -5.74 -28.12
C ALA A 186 -11.55 -6.45 -27.63
N GLN A 187 -12.14 -5.96 -26.55
CA GLN A 187 -13.46 -6.31 -26.07
C GLN A 187 -14.24 -5.02 -25.78
N PRO A 188 -15.59 -5.03 -25.82
CA PRO A 188 -16.37 -3.83 -25.52
C PRO A 188 -16.01 -3.25 -24.14
N GLY A 189 -15.56 -1.98 -24.10
CA GLY A 189 -15.19 -1.28 -22.90
C GLY A 189 -13.83 -1.64 -22.28
N MET A 190 -13.05 -2.51 -22.94
CA MET A 190 -11.71 -2.88 -22.47
C MET A 190 -10.69 -1.82 -22.88
N ALA A 191 -9.96 -1.29 -21.90
CA ALA A 191 -8.77 -0.46 -22.12
C ALA A 191 -7.54 -1.34 -22.40
N GLY A 192 -6.55 -0.81 -23.12
CA GLY A 192 -5.29 -1.50 -23.36
C GLY A 192 -4.50 -1.76 -22.07
N ILE A 193 -4.53 -0.80 -21.14
CA ILE A 193 -3.82 -0.88 -19.85
C ILE A 193 -4.57 -0.10 -18.76
N CYS A 194 -4.48 -0.52 -17.50
CA CYS A 194 -4.82 0.29 -16.34
C CYS A 194 -3.54 0.75 -15.64
N LEU A 195 -3.46 2.04 -15.32
CA LEU A 195 -2.36 2.62 -14.54
C LEU A 195 -2.94 3.63 -13.56
N ARG A 196 -2.39 3.67 -12.33
CA ARG A 196 -2.88 4.59 -11.31
C ARG A 196 -2.75 6.05 -11.74
N GLY A 197 -3.83 6.81 -11.67
CA GLY A 197 -3.85 8.26 -11.91
C GLY A 197 -4.36 9.06 -10.72
N GLN A 198 -4.85 8.40 -9.66
CA GLN A 198 -5.36 9.04 -8.45
C GLN A 198 -4.26 9.82 -7.74
N PRO A 199 -4.53 11.08 -7.32
CA PRO A 199 -3.59 11.85 -6.51
C PRO A 199 -3.29 11.15 -5.18
N GLY A 200 -2.09 11.35 -4.68
CA GLY A 200 -1.56 10.78 -3.45
C GLY A 200 -0.15 10.26 -3.66
N TRP A 201 0.74 10.51 -2.70
CA TRP A 201 2.11 10.04 -2.80
C TRP A 201 2.22 8.52 -2.91
N GLY A 202 1.33 7.78 -2.23
CA GLY A 202 1.23 6.32 -2.28
C GLY A 202 0.36 5.80 -3.42
N GLN A 203 -0.28 6.66 -4.22
CA GLN A 203 -1.14 6.29 -5.34
C GLN A 203 -0.39 6.42 -6.68
N VAL A 204 -0.56 7.51 -7.42
CA VAL A 204 0.06 7.63 -8.75
C VAL A 204 1.58 7.49 -8.71
N PHE A 205 2.26 8.00 -7.66
CA PHE A 205 3.71 7.88 -7.56
C PHE A 205 4.22 6.49 -7.14
N ALA A 206 3.38 5.60 -6.65
CA ALA A 206 3.82 4.22 -6.41
C ALA A 206 4.34 3.55 -7.72
N PRO A 207 3.57 3.45 -8.82
CA PRO A 207 4.10 3.00 -10.09
C PRO A 207 4.90 4.06 -10.84
N LEU A 208 4.49 5.33 -10.85
CA LEU A 208 5.13 6.36 -11.70
C LEU A 208 6.57 6.65 -11.31
N THR A 209 6.93 6.62 -10.01
CA THR A 209 8.34 6.83 -9.62
C THR A 209 9.24 5.74 -10.19
N THR A 210 8.79 4.50 -10.28
CA THR A 210 9.59 3.43 -10.90
C THR A 210 9.72 3.64 -12.41
N VAL A 211 8.70 4.20 -13.07
CA VAL A 211 8.79 4.63 -14.47
C VAL A 211 9.83 5.76 -14.62
N VAL A 212 9.76 6.78 -13.76
CA VAL A 212 10.78 7.86 -13.73
C VAL A 212 12.18 7.29 -13.58
N ASN A 213 12.38 6.39 -12.61
CA ASN A 213 13.69 5.77 -12.35
C ASN A 213 14.23 5.04 -13.59
N THR A 214 13.40 4.23 -14.26
CA THR A 214 13.84 3.46 -15.43
C THR A 214 14.02 4.32 -16.69
N PHE A 215 13.39 5.50 -16.77
CA PHE A 215 13.63 6.51 -17.82
C PHE A 215 14.87 7.37 -17.53
N GLY A 216 15.62 7.08 -16.48
CA GLY A 216 16.83 7.82 -16.11
C GLY A 216 16.59 9.04 -15.24
N GLY A 217 15.35 9.30 -14.83
CA GLY A 217 15.00 10.43 -13.95
C GLY A 217 15.27 10.15 -12.47
N THR A 218 15.22 11.21 -11.68
CA THR A 218 15.27 11.16 -10.20
C THR A 218 14.58 12.39 -9.62
N TRP A 219 14.12 12.32 -8.37
CA TRP A 219 13.55 13.47 -7.67
C TRP A 219 14.60 14.53 -7.33
N PHE A 220 15.78 14.08 -6.87
CA PHE A 220 16.90 14.94 -6.44
C PHE A 220 18.21 14.34 -6.88
N THR A 221 19.18 15.20 -7.24
CA THR A 221 20.58 14.79 -7.39
C THR A 221 21.19 14.51 -6.01
N LYS A 222 22.39 13.87 -6.00
CA LYS A 222 23.15 13.61 -4.77
C LYS A 222 23.38 14.88 -3.93
N ASP A 223 23.50 16.03 -4.59
CA ASP A 223 23.75 17.33 -3.95
C ASP A 223 22.46 18.12 -3.68
N TRP A 224 21.33 17.42 -3.60
CA TRP A 224 20.02 18.02 -3.33
C TRP A 224 19.62 19.11 -4.34
N GLN A 225 19.83 18.88 -5.63
CA GLN A 225 19.19 19.68 -6.67
C GLN A 225 17.91 18.97 -7.10
N ALA A 226 16.79 19.66 -7.06
CA ALA A 226 15.53 19.11 -7.52
C ALA A 226 15.56 18.84 -9.05
N GLN A 227 14.95 17.74 -9.49
CA GLN A 227 15.00 17.26 -10.88
C GLN A 227 13.62 16.92 -11.44
N VAL A 228 12.54 17.46 -10.86
CA VAL A 228 11.17 17.11 -11.25
C VAL A 228 10.82 17.63 -12.66
N ASP A 229 11.47 18.69 -13.14
CA ASP A 229 11.32 19.20 -14.51
C ASP A 229 12.51 18.86 -15.43
N SER A 230 13.40 17.94 -15.01
CA SER A 230 14.47 17.45 -15.88
C SER A 230 13.90 16.75 -17.15
N ALA A 231 14.72 16.63 -18.19
CA ALA A 231 14.27 16.00 -19.43
C ALA A 231 13.83 14.56 -19.21
N GLU A 232 14.58 13.79 -18.41
CA GLU A 232 14.31 12.38 -18.11
C GLU A 232 13.02 12.21 -17.31
N PHE A 233 12.81 13.03 -16.27
CA PHE A 233 11.59 13.01 -15.46
C PHE A 233 10.39 13.40 -16.33
N ARG A 234 10.53 14.43 -17.13
CA ARG A 234 9.49 14.89 -18.08
C ARG A 234 9.13 13.81 -19.10
N ASN A 235 10.12 13.17 -19.70
CA ASN A 235 9.88 12.10 -20.68
C ASN A 235 9.10 10.94 -20.05
N ALA A 236 9.43 10.56 -18.82
CA ALA A 236 8.72 9.51 -18.09
C ALA A 236 7.26 9.88 -17.80
N VAL A 237 7.02 11.10 -17.29
CA VAL A 237 5.65 11.55 -16.96
C VAL A 237 4.84 11.78 -18.23
N GLN A 238 5.44 12.34 -19.30
CA GLN A 238 4.76 12.51 -20.59
C GLN A 238 4.36 11.17 -21.17
N PHE A 239 5.28 10.19 -21.18
CA PHE A 239 4.99 8.83 -21.64
C PHE A 239 3.83 8.21 -20.85
N TYR A 240 3.86 8.30 -19.51
CA TYR A 240 2.82 7.75 -18.65
C TYR A 240 1.45 8.41 -18.90
N VAL A 241 1.43 9.74 -18.96
CA VAL A 241 0.21 10.52 -19.23
C VAL A 241 -0.36 10.19 -20.61
N ASP A 242 0.47 10.14 -21.65
CA ASP A 242 0.04 9.83 -23.02
C ASP A 242 -0.51 8.41 -23.11
N LEU A 243 0.15 7.43 -22.50
CA LEU A 243 -0.30 6.04 -22.48
C LEU A 243 -1.68 5.91 -21.81
N VAL A 244 -1.85 6.52 -20.62
CA VAL A 244 -3.12 6.49 -19.88
C VAL A 244 -4.22 7.22 -20.62
N ARG A 245 -3.94 8.38 -21.21
CA ARG A 245 -4.96 9.16 -21.92
C ARG A 245 -5.41 8.55 -23.24
N THR A 246 -4.52 7.78 -23.86
CA THR A 246 -4.80 7.21 -25.19
C THR A 246 -5.36 5.79 -25.11
N HIS A 247 -4.83 4.97 -24.21
CA HIS A 247 -5.13 3.54 -24.09
C HIS A 247 -5.46 3.08 -22.67
N GLY A 248 -5.60 4.03 -21.75
CA GLY A 248 -5.95 3.74 -20.34
C GLY A 248 -7.45 3.63 -20.09
N GLU A 249 -7.77 3.26 -18.87
CA GLU A 249 -9.14 3.08 -18.41
C GLU A 249 -9.91 4.41 -18.29
N THR A 250 -11.22 4.32 -18.46
CA THR A 250 -12.11 5.45 -18.19
C THR A 250 -12.04 5.81 -16.70
N GLY A 251 -11.86 7.10 -16.39
CA GLY A 251 -11.76 7.57 -15.00
C GLY A 251 -10.35 7.44 -14.39
N ALA A 252 -9.33 7.28 -15.20
CA ALA A 252 -7.92 7.15 -14.77
C ALA A 252 -7.47 8.16 -13.69
N PRO A 253 -7.87 9.47 -13.73
CA PRO A 253 -7.49 10.42 -12.67
C PRO A 253 -8.00 10.06 -11.26
N GLN A 254 -8.96 9.16 -11.14
CA GLN A 254 -9.51 8.64 -9.89
C GLN A 254 -9.12 7.18 -9.61
N ALA A 255 -8.41 6.54 -10.55
CA ALA A 255 -8.02 5.15 -10.43
C ALA A 255 -6.76 5.01 -9.56
N GLY A 256 -6.91 4.31 -8.45
CA GLY A 256 -5.83 3.82 -7.60
C GLY A 256 -5.64 2.31 -7.77
N PHE A 257 -5.00 1.67 -6.78
CA PHE A 257 -4.79 0.23 -6.76
C PHE A 257 -6.11 -0.57 -6.89
N THR A 258 -7.11 -0.20 -6.08
CA THR A 258 -8.39 -0.93 -6.02
C THR A 258 -9.16 -0.85 -7.33
N GLU A 259 -9.20 0.31 -7.96
CA GLU A 259 -9.90 0.53 -9.23
C GLU A 259 -9.24 -0.27 -10.36
N CYS A 260 -7.90 -0.25 -10.46
CA CYS A 260 -7.19 -1.02 -11.48
C CYS A 260 -7.32 -2.54 -11.24
N LEU A 261 -7.25 -3.02 -9.99
CA LEU A 261 -7.53 -4.42 -9.64
C LEU A 261 -8.92 -4.83 -10.13
N ASN A 262 -9.93 -4.01 -9.83
CA ASN A 262 -11.31 -4.28 -10.25
C ASN A 262 -11.46 -4.25 -11.77
N ASN A 263 -10.84 -3.30 -12.46
CA ASN A 263 -10.85 -3.23 -13.92
C ASN A 263 -10.27 -4.49 -14.56
N LEU A 264 -9.15 -5.01 -14.06
CA LEU A 264 -8.56 -6.24 -14.58
C LEU A 264 -9.44 -7.47 -14.26
N ILE A 265 -9.99 -7.57 -13.04
CA ILE A 265 -10.90 -8.66 -12.65
C ILE A 265 -12.16 -8.67 -13.52
N GLN A 266 -12.74 -7.51 -13.80
CA GLN A 266 -13.96 -7.38 -14.58
C GLN A 266 -13.74 -7.50 -16.10
N GLY A 267 -12.48 -7.52 -16.53
CA GLY A 267 -12.12 -7.57 -17.96
C GLY A 267 -12.18 -6.21 -18.66
N ASN A 268 -12.19 -5.12 -17.92
CA ASN A 268 -12.20 -3.75 -18.43
C ASN A 268 -10.78 -3.23 -18.76
N ALA A 269 -9.74 -4.01 -18.50
CA ALA A 269 -8.37 -3.72 -18.90
C ALA A 269 -7.68 -5.00 -19.37
N ALA A 270 -6.83 -4.88 -20.39
CA ALA A 270 -6.03 -5.98 -20.92
C ALA A 270 -4.72 -6.16 -20.16
N MET A 271 -4.15 -5.09 -19.64
CA MET A 271 -2.89 -5.08 -18.88
C MET A 271 -2.99 -4.17 -17.66
N TRP A 272 -2.10 -4.41 -16.70
CA TRP A 272 -1.93 -3.58 -15.50
C TRP A 272 -0.51 -3.73 -14.95
N TYR A 273 0.18 -2.63 -14.72
CA TYR A 273 1.48 -2.59 -14.03
C TYR A 273 1.28 -2.10 -12.61
N ASP A 274 1.50 -2.97 -11.63
CA ASP A 274 1.30 -2.64 -10.22
C ASP A 274 1.90 -3.71 -9.29
N ALA A 275 1.53 -3.65 -8.00
CA ALA A 275 1.95 -4.51 -6.92
C ALA A 275 1.74 -6.00 -7.20
N THR A 276 2.75 -6.80 -6.90
CA THR A 276 2.68 -8.26 -7.02
C THR A 276 1.61 -8.89 -6.11
N SER A 277 1.24 -8.21 -5.03
CA SER A 277 0.20 -8.64 -4.09
C SER A 277 -1.21 -8.74 -4.71
N ALA A 278 -1.44 -8.07 -5.85
CA ALA A 278 -2.69 -8.15 -6.61
C ALA A 278 -2.98 -9.56 -7.15
N ALA A 279 -1.94 -10.33 -7.46
CA ALA A 279 -2.05 -11.64 -8.09
C ALA A 279 -2.94 -12.61 -7.30
N GLY A 280 -2.88 -12.55 -5.96
CA GLY A 280 -3.73 -13.38 -5.11
C GLY A 280 -5.23 -13.18 -5.33
N SER A 281 -5.65 -11.95 -5.60
CA SER A 281 -7.05 -11.63 -5.92
C SER A 281 -7.42 -12.01 -7.36
N LEU A 282 -6.49 -11.83 -8.29
CA LEU A 282 -6.69 -12.21 -9.70
C LEU A 282 -6.82 -13.73 -9.88
N GLU A 283 -6.10 -14.51 -9.09
CA GLU A 283 -6.09 -15.97 -9.12
C GLU A 283 -7.02 -16.61 -8.06
N ALA A 284 -7.78 -15.81 -7.30
CA ALA A 284 -8.75 -16.33 -6.34
C ALA A 284 -9.79 -17.22 -7.02
N ALA A 285 -10.33 -18.23 -6.30
CA ALA A 285 -11.29 -19.20 -6.83
C ALA A 285 -12.55 -18.55 -7.42
N THR A 286 -12.92 -17.37 -6.92
CA THR A 286 -14.09 -16.60 -7.37
C THR A 286 -13.78 -15.60 -8.48
N SER A 287 -12.51 -15.44 -8.88
CA SER A 287 -12.12 -14.48 -9.90
C SER A 287 -12.49 -14.97 -11.32
N PRO A 288 -13.21 -14.17 -12.12
CA PRO A 288 -13.58 -14.54 -13.50
C PRO A 288 -12.36 -14.56 -14.46
N VAL A 289 -11.23 -14.00 -14.02
CA VAL A 289 -9.97 -14.00 -14.80
C VAL A 289 -8.95 -15.01 -14.29
N ARG A 290 -9.31 -15.84 -13.31
CA ARG A 290 -8.43 -16.90 -12.79
C ARG A 290 -7.85 -17.75 -13.93
N GLY A 291 -6.53 -17.95 -13.91
CA GLY A 291 -5.82 -18.73 -14.93
C GLY A 291 -5.65 -18.02 -16.28
N LYS A 292 -6.24 -16.84 -16.46
CA LYS A 292 -6.13 -16.04 -17.70
C LYS A 292 -5.04 -14.96 -17.62
N ILE A 293 -4.50 -14.72 -16.44
CA ILE A 293 -3.48 -13.67 -16.25
C ILE A 293 -2.08 -14.25 -16.44
N GLY A 294 -1.25 -13.51 -17.14
CA GLY A 294 0.19 -13.72 -17.20
C GLY A 294 0.90 -12.66 -16.36
N TYR A 295 2.06 -13.02 -15.85
CA TYR A 295 2.89 -12.18 -14.98
C TYR A 295 4.30 -12.14 -15.53
N VAL A 296 4.82 -10.95 -15.84
CA VAL A 296 6.17 -10.74 -16.33
C VAL A 296 6.84 -9.60 -15.59
N ALA A 297 8.16 -9.51 -15.68
CA ALA A 297 8.95 -8.50 -14.98
C ALA A 297 8.39 -7.08 -15.20
N ALA A 298 8.63 -6.20 -14.23
CA ALA A 298 8.33 -4.77 -14.35
C ALA A 298 9.00 -4.18 -15.61
N PRO A 299 8.28 -3.41 -16.43
CA PRO A 299 8.83 -2.90 -17.69
C PRO A 299 9.99 -1.94 -17.50
N VAL A 300 10.97 -1.96 -18.37
CA VAL A 300 12.22 -1.18 -18.28
C VAL A 300 12.42 -0.26 -19.47
N VAL A 301 13.35 0.71 -19.34
CA VAL A 301 13.92 1.52 -20.42
C VAL A 301 15.45 1.47 -20.34
N GLU A 302 16.07 2.16 -19.38
CA GLU A 302 17.53 2.25 -19.23
C GLU A 302 18.09 1.35 -18.13
N THR A 303 17.24 0.90 -17.21
CA THR A 303 17.64 0.05 -16.09
C THR A 303 17.48 -1.43 -16.41
N PRO A 304 18.28 -2.33 -15.79
CA PRO A 304 18.12 -3.78 -15.99
C PRO A 304 16.86 -4.34 -15.29
N SER A 305 16.31 -3.59 -14.35
CA SER A 305 15.08 -3.92 -13.59
C SER A 305 14.43 -2.62 -13.10
N SER A 306 13.13 -2.66 -12.84
CA SER A 306 12.37 -1.50 -12.34
C SER A 306 11.35 -1.89 -11.25
N GLY A 307 11.41 -3.11 -10.72
CA GLY A 307 10.55 -3.56 -9.63
C GLY A 307 10.82 -2.78 -8.34
N TRP A 308 9.79 -2.58 -7.55
CA TRP A 308 9.90 -1.93 -6.24
C TRP A 308 10.11 -2.92 -5.09
N LEU A 309 10.32 -2.42 -3.90
CA LEU A 309 10.26 -3.16 -2.64
C LEU A 309 9.28 -2.43 -1.72
N TYR A 310 8.24 -3.13 -1.32
CA TYR A 310 7.26 -2.58 -0.41
C TYR A 310 6.75 -3.63 0.56
N ALA A 311 6.45 -3.22 1.78
CA ALA A 311 5.80 -4.04 2.79
C ALA A 311 4.68 -3.24 3.43
N TRP A 312 3.52 -3.87 3.58
CA TRP A 312 2.56 -3.47 4.58
C TRP A 312 2.87 -4.25 5.84
N SER A 313 3.25 -3.55 6.88
CA SER A 313 3.70 -4.11 8.16
C SER A 313 2.84 -3.65 9.31
N TRP A 314 2.92 -4.34 10.42
CA TRP A 314 2.30 -3.96 11.67
C TRP A 314 3.32 -3.26 12.56
N SER A 315 2.95 -2.13 13.13
CA SER A 315 3.74 -1.41 14.12
C SER A 315 2.91 -1.07 15.34
N ILE A 316 3.56 -1.04 16.50
CA ILE A 316 2.94 -0.68 17.77
C ILE A 316 3.16 0.81 18.04
N GLN A 317 2.09 1.56 18.32
CA GLN A 317 2.22 2.96 18.71
C GLN A 317 3.01 3.06 20.02
N GLN A 318 3.95 4.01 20.09
CA GLN A 318 4.79 4.16 21.29
C GLN A 318 3.97 4.48 22.55
N ALA A 319 2.89 5.25 22.43
CA ALA A 319 2.00 5.60 23.53
C ALA A 319 1.03 4.49 23.94
N SER A 320 0.94 3.37 23.20
CA SER A 320 0.06 2.26 23.58
C SER A 320 0.42 1.71 24.96
N THR A 321 -0.59 1.50 25.79
CA THR A 321 -0.48 0.82 27.10
C THR A 321 -0.75 -0.68 27.02
N LYS A 322 -1.02 -1.21 25.81
CA LYS A 322 -1.41 -2.60 25.54
C LYS A 322 -0.40 -3.29 24.58
N LYS A 323 0.88 -2.94 24.70
CA LYS A 323 1.92 -3.40 23.75
C LYS A 323 2.05 -4.93 23.71
N ASP A 324 1.87 -5.62 24.86
CA ASP A 324 1.95 -7.08 24.91
C ASP A 324 0.79 -7.74 24.15
N ASP A 325 -0.42 -7.22 24.28
CA ASP A 325 -1.57 -7.73 23.52
C ASP A 325 -1.48 -7.34 22.04
N ALA A 326 -0.93 -6.16 21.73
CA ALA A 326 -0.61 -5.74 20.37
C ALA A 326 0.41 -6.69 19.71
N TRP A 327 1.47 -7.09 20.45
CA TRP A 327 2.43 -8.07 19.94
C TRP A 327 1.79 -9.43 19.66
N LYS A 328 0.96 -9.95 20.57
CA LYS A 328 0.25 -11.22 20.34
C LYS A 328 -0.55 -11.20 19.04
N PHE A 329 -1.21 -10.07 18.76
CA PHE A 329 -1.93 -9.90 17.49
C PHE A 329 -0.99 -9.86 16.29
N ILE A 330 0.09 -9.09 16.34
CA ILE A 330 1.08 -8.96 15.27
C ILE A 330 1.74 -10.32 14.98
N SER A 331 2.20 -11.01 16.04
CA SER A 331 2.82 -12.33 15.93
C SER A 331 1.87 -13.32 15.26
N TRP A 332 0.60 -13.37 15.69
CA TRP A 332 -0.40 -14.23 15.06
C TRP A 332 -0.66 -13.86 13.59
N ALA A 333 -0.93 -12.59 13.30
CA ALA A 333 -1.30 -12.12 11.97
C ALA A 333 -0.18 -12.32 10.93
N SER A 334 1.09 -12.23 11.36
CA SER A 334 2.25 -12.40 10.48
C SER A 334 2.85 -13.81 10.49
N SER A 335 2.24 -14.77 11.23
CA SER A 335 2.75 -16.13 11.41
C SER A 335 2.53 -17.04 10.20
N LYS A 336 3.31 -18.13 10.15
CA LYS A 336 3.04 -19.28 9.26
C LYS A 336 1.67 -19.91 9.52
N GLY A 337 1.25 -19.92 10.80
CA GLY A 337 -0.07 -20.42 11.21
C GLY A 337 -1.21 -19.65 10.56
N TYR A 338 -1.09 -18.31 10.52
CA TYR A 338 -2.06 -17.46 9.84
C TYR A 338 -2.07 -17.70 8.32
N GLU A 339 -0.90 -17.84 7.68
CA GLU A 339 -0.84 -18.20 6.25
C GLU A 339 -1.53 -19.53 5.96
N GLY A 340 -1.32 -20.56 6.81
CA GLY A 340 -2.02 -21.84 6.73
C GLY A 340 -3.52 -21.72 6.92
N LEU A 341 -3.97 -20.85 7.84
CA LEU A 341 -5.38 -20.54 8.07
C LEU A 341 -6.03 -19.93 6.82
N VAL A 342 -5.38 -18.92 6.23
CA VAL A 342 -5.85 -18.31 4.97
C VAL A 342 -5.89 -19.35 3.85
N GLY A 343 -4.82 -20.11 3.66
CA GLY A 343 -4.74 -21.14 2.63
C GLY A 343 -5.87 -22.16 2.74
N SER A 344 -6.18 -22.62 3.95
CA SER A 344 -7.22 -23.63 4.18
C SER A 344 -8.64 -23.10 4.08
N GLN A 345 -8.90 -21.85 4.48
CA GLN A 345 -10.26 -21.30 4.53
C GLN A 345 -10.63 -20.46 3.30
N LEU A 346 -9.64 -19.80 2.67
CA LEU A 346 -9.88 -18.85 1.58
C LEU A 346 -9.22 -19.23 0.26
N GLY A 347 -8.34 -20.23 0.29
CA GLY A 347 -7.49 -20.64 -0.83
C GLY A 347 -6.06 -20.10 -0.73
N TRP A 348 -5.12 -20.89 -1.21
CA TRP A 348 -3.68 -20.59 -1.06
C TRP A 348 -3.22 -19.41 -1.90
N SER A 349 -3.91 -19.08 -2.98
CA SER A 349 -3.62 -17.85 -3.75
C SER A 349 -3.84 -16.56 -2.94
N ARG A 350 -4.69 -16.61 -1.90
CA ARG A 350 -5.00 -15.45 -1.05
C ARG A 350 -4.06 -15.24 0.13
N VAL A 351 -3.12 -16.16 0.33
CA VAL A 351 -2.11 -16.03 1.40
C VAL A 351 -1.37 -14.69 1.27
N PRO A 352 -1.22 -13.92 2.38
CA PRO A 352 -0.46 -12.67 2.39
C PRO A 352 1.04 -12.96 2.31
N ALA A 353 1.49 -13.30 1.10
CA ALA A 353 2.85 -13.75 0.78
C ALA A 353 3.87 -12.60 0.75
N GLY A 354 5.07 -12.85 0.25
CA GLY A 354 6.13 -11.85 0.08
C GLY A 354 6.94 -11.55 1.33
N LYS A 355 6.67 -12.25 2.44
CA LYS A 355 7.36 -12.02 3.71
C LYS A 355 8.18 -13.20 4.22
N ARG A 356 7.72 -14.44 4.04
CA ARG A 356 8.36 -15.66 4.57
C ARG A 356 8.97 -16.52 3.49
N ALA A 357 10.18 -17.04 3.72
CA ALA A 357 10.84 -17.95 2.81
C ALA A 357 10.08 -19.27 2.70
N SER A 358 9.54 -19.79 3.82
CA SER A 358 8.78 -21.04 3.86
C SER A 358 7.51 -21.01 3.01
N THR A 359 6.90 -19.86 2.76
CA THR A 359 5.73 -19.71 1.87
C THR A 359 6.08 -20.20 0.46
N TYR A 360 7.27 -19.85 -0.03
CA TYR A 360 7.76 -20.18 -1.37
C TYR A 360 8.33 -21.62 -1.51
N THR A 361 8.33 -22.38 -0.43
CA THR A 361 8.65 -23.83 -0.43
C THR A 361 7.43 -24.70 -0.09
N SER A 362 6.30 -24.09 0.21
CA SER A 362 5.05 -24.78 0.50
C SER A 362 4.42 -25.35 -0.77
N GLU A 363 4.29 -26.68 -0.86
CA GLU A 363 3.64 -27.35 -2.00
C GLU A 363 2.21 -26.86 -2.20
N ALA A 364 1.46 -26.63 -1.10
CA ALA A 364 0.08 -26.17 -1.14
C ALA A 364 -0.02 -24.76 -1.73
N TYR A 365 0.85 -23.84 -1.31
CA TYR A 365 0.92 -22.49 -1.88
C TYR A 365 1.34 -22.52 -3.35
N LEU A 366 2.42 -23.22 -3.68
CA LEU A 366 2.94 -23.30 -5.06
C LEU A 366 1.96 -23.93 -6.03
N LYS A 367 1.14 -24.87 -5.58
CA LYS A 367 0.10 -25.50 -6.42
C LYS A 367 -0.92 -24.50 -6.95
N GLU A 368 -1.36 -23.55 -6.12
CA GLU A 368 -2.36 -22.54 -6.52
C GLU A 368 -1.74 -21.25 -7.05
N SER A 369 -0.51 -20.94 -6.65
CA SER A 369 0.17 -19.68 -6.92
C SER A 369 1.30 -19.82 -7.95
N SER A 370 1.42 -20.96 -8.63
CA SER A 370 2.51 -21.26 -9.56
C SER A 370 2.73 -20.20 -10.65
N ALA A 371 1.68 -19.52 -11.05
CA ALA A 371 1.77 -18.50 -12.10
C ALA A 371 2.52 -17.23 -11.65
N PHE A 372 2.49 -16.89 -10.36
CA PHE A 372 3.03 -15.62 -9.85
C PHE A 372 3.99 -15.74 -8.66
N ALA A 373 4.06 -16.90 -8.00
CA ALA A 373 4.88 -17.07 -6.80
C ALA A 373 6.36 -16.78 -7.08
N GLN A 374 6.97 -17.46 -8.05
CA GLN A 374 8.38 -17.26 -8.39
C GLN A 374 8.64 -15.85 -8.94
N PRO A 375 7.84 -15.29 -9.89
CA PRO A 375 7.98 -13.90 -10.32
C PRO A 375 7.93 -12.90 -9.17
N THR A 376 7.06 -13.10 -8.18
CA THR A 376 6.96 -12.23 -7.00
C THR A 376 8.23 -12.30 -6.15
N LEU A 377 8.70 -13.50 -5.82
CA LEU A 377 9.91 -13.70 -5.02
C LEU A 377 11.14 -13.10 -5.71
N ASP A 378 11.32 -13.39 -7.00
CA ASP A 378 12.43 -12.86 -7.79
C ASP A 378 12.42 -11.33 -7.83
N ALA A 379 11.26 -10.72 -7.99
CA ALA A 379 11.11 -9.27 -8.01
C ALA A 379 11.47 -8.63 -6.65
N ILE A 380 11.02 -9.22 -5.53
CA ILE A 380 11.36 -8.78 -4.17
C ILE A 380 12.88 -8.87 -3.93
N LEU A 381 13.50 -9.99 -4.29
CA LEU A 381 14.92 -10.23 -4.04
C LEU A 381 15.85 -9.39 -4.93
N ARG A 382 15.38 -8.93 -6.10
CA ARG A 382 16.15 -8.06 -7.03
C ARG A 382 16.01 -6.58 -6.73
N ALA A 383 15.05 -6.18 -5.92
CA ALA A 383 14.81 -4.77 -5.64
C ALA A 383 15.99 -4.15 -4.88
N ASP A 384 16.49 -3.01 -5.36
CA ASP A 384 17.61 -2.28 -4.74
C ASP A 384 17.15 -0.85 -4.37
N PRO A 385 16.80 -0.59 -3.10
CA PRO A 385 16.41 0.74 -2.66
C PRO A 385 17.51 1.80 -2.75
N ASN A 386 18.77 1.39 -2.83
CA ASN A 386 19.89 2.31 -2.91
C ASN A 386 20.20 2.75 -4.36
N ASN A 387 19.92 1.87 -5.34
CA ASN A 387 20.20 2.11 -6.74
C ASN A 387 19.00 1.73 -7.64
N PRO A 388 17.80 2.34 -7.46
CA PRO A 388 16.60 1.96 -8.21
C PRO A 388 16.56 2.55 -9.63
N GLY A 389 17.50 3.41 -9.99
CA GLY A 389 17.64 4.08 -11.29
C GLY A 389 19.11 4.26 -11.66
N VAL A 390 19.36 4.94 -12.77
CA VAL A 390 20.73 5.20 -13.26
C VAL A 390 21.39 6.42 -12.58
N GLN A 391 20.60 7.30 -11.98
CA GLN A 391 21.12 8.51 -11.33
C GLN A 391 21.45 8.25 -9.85
N PRO A 392 22.63 8.73 -9.36
CA PRO A 392 22.90 8.74 -7.93
C PRO A 392 21.95 9.68 -7.20
N ARG A 393 21.55 9.29 -5.98
CA ARG A 393 20.54 10.01 -5.19
C ARG A 393 20.98 10.30 -3.77
N PRO A 394 20.38 11.29 -3.10
CA PRO A 394 20.82 11.72 -1.77
C PRO A 394 20.21 10.88 -0.64
N ALA A 395 19.14 10.13 -0.91
CA ALA A 395 18.45 9.27 0.04
C ALA A 395 18.00 7.97 -0.65
N PRO A 396 17.86 6.85 0.09
CA PRO A 396 17.30 5.61 -0.43
C PRO A 396 15.85 5.76 -0.89
N GLY A 397 15.31 4.68 -1.43
CA GLY A 397 13.89 4.54 -1.78
C GLY A 397 13.69 4.27 -3.27
N ILE A 398 12.77 3.36 -3.59
CA ILE A 398 12.44 3.01 -4.98
C ILE A 398 11.23 3.81 -5.45
N GLN A 399 10.10 3.64 -4.77
CA GLN A 399 8.83 4.29 -5.11
C GLN A 399 8.77 5.72 -4.60
N PHE A 400 9.46 5.99 -3.51
CA PHE A 400 9.45 7.25 -2.78
C PHE A 400 10.90 7.65 -2.42
N VAL A 401 11.10 8.91 -2.08
CA VAL A 401 12.37 9.36 -1.50
C VAL A 401 12.24 9.27 0.02
N ASP A 402 13.11 8.54 0.70
CA ASP A 402 13.01 8.26 2.13
C ASP A 402 13.37 9.49 2.98
N ILE A 403 12.56 10.52 2.89
CA ILE A 403 12.63 11.76 3.66
C ILE A 403 11.27 12.12 4.25
N PRO A 404 11.23 12.74 5.44
CA PRO A 404 9.96 13.10 6.11
C PRO A 404 9.06 14.05 5.30
N GLU A 405 9.64 14.85 4.41
CA GLU A 405 8.92 15.82 3.58
C GLU A 405 8.25 15.18 2.36
N PHE A 406 8.58 13.92 2.02
CA PHE A 406 8.08 13.31 0.79
C PHE A 406 6.57 13.08 0.76
N PRO A 407 5.86 12.69 1.84
CA PRO A 407 4.41 12.56 1.80
C PRO A 407 3.69 13.84 1.35
N ASP A 408 4.11 14.98 1.84
CA ASP A 408 3.54 16.27 1.43
C ASP A 408 3.97 16.64 0.01
N LEU A 409 5.27 16.59 -0.29
CA LEU A 409 5.80 16.87 -1.63
C LEU A 409 5.16 15.95 -2.69
N GLY A 410 5.19 14.65 -2.46
CA GLY A 410 4.64 13.66 -3.38
C GLY A 410 3.14 13.85 -3.60
N THR A 411 2.38 14.19 -2.54
CA THR A 411 0.95 14.47 -2.65
C THR A 411 0.70 15.71 -3.50
N GLN A 412 1.38 16.82 -3.27
CA GLN A 412 1.20 18.05 -4.05
C GLN A 412 1.60 17.86 -5.52
N VAL A 413 2.74 17.22 -5.79
CA VAL A 413 3.16 16.95 -7.19
C VAL A 413 2.22 15.94 -7.86
N SER A 414 1.68 14.98 -7.12
CA SER A 414 0.70 14.01 -7.66
C SER A 414 -0.60 14.67 -8.12
N GLN A 415 -1.05 15.74 -7.45
CA GLN A 415 -2.22 16.50 -7.86
C GLN A 415 -2.00 17.16 -9.22
N GLU A 416 -0.79 17.69 -9.45
CA GLU A 416 -0.42 18.29 -10.73
C GLU A 416 -0.35 17.24 -11.85
N VAL A 417 0.24 16.08 -11.57
CA VAL A 417 0.31 14.97 -12.53
C VAL A 417 -1.08 14.42 -12.84
N SER A 418 -1.92 14.22 -11.83
CA SER A 418 -3.31 13.78 -12.01
C SER A 418 -4.13 14.77 -12.83
N SER A 419 -3.90 16.09 -12.64
CA SER A 419 -4.51 17.15 -13.47
C SER A 419 -4.05 17.07 -14.93
N ALA A 420 -2.78 16.67 -15.18
CA ALA A 420 -2.29 16.42 -16.54
C ALA A 420 -2.93 15.15 -17.15
N ILE A 421 -3.10 14.08 -16.38
CA ILE A 421 -3.84 12.87 -16.81
C ILE A 421 -5.29 13.23 -17.17
N ALA A 422 -5.93 14.07 -16.36
CA ALA A 422 -7.29 14.58 -16.63
C ALA A 422 -7.38 15.55 -17.84
N GLY A 423 -6.24 15.96 -18.40
CA GLY A 423 -6.20 16.95 -19.50
C GLY A 423 -6.50 18.39 -19.09
N GLN A 424 -6.47 18.68 -17.79
CA GLN A 424 -6.72 20.03 -17.25
C GLN A 424 -5.49 20.93 -17.32
N THR A 425 -4.30 20.36 -17.42
CA THR A 425 -3.03 21.06 -17.56
C THR A 425 -2.09 20.27 -18.48
N SER A 426 -1.02 20.90 -18.97
CA SER A 426 0.04 20.21 -19.68
C SER A 426 1.03 19.56 -18.69
N VAL A 427 1.73 18.51 -19.12
CA VAL A 427 2.81 17.91 -18.33
C VAL A 427 3.87 18.94 -17.98
N ASP A 428 4.29 19.79 -18.92
CA ASP A 428 5.26 20.85 -18.68
C ASP A 428 4.83 21.81 -17.58
N ALA A 429 3.57 22.24 -17.57
CA ALA A 429 3.06 23.15 -16.55
C ALA A 429 2.96 22.45 -15.18
N ALA A 430 2.53 21.19 -15.14
CA ALA A 430 2.48 20.37 -13.94
C ALA A 430 3.88 20.18 -13.33
N LEU A 431 4.86 19.79 -14.13
CA LEU A 431 6.22 19.53 -13.66
C LEU A 431 6.98 20.80 -13.27
N LYS A 432 6.69 21.93 -13.93
CA LYS A 432 7.24 23.21 -13.49
C LYS A 432 6.77 23.62 -12.09
N ARG A 433 5.50 23.35 -11.74
CA ARG A 433 5.00 23.55 -10.37
C ARG A 433 5.61 22.52 -9.41
N GLY A 434 5.70 21.26 -9.83
CA GLY A 434 6.37 20.20 -9.07
C GLY A 434 7.83 20.51 -8.77
N GLN A 435 8.57 21.09 -9.73
CA GLN A 435 9.95 21.52 -9.54
C GLN A 435 10.07 22.58 -8.45
N GLN A 436 9.17 23.58 -8.44
CA GLN A 436 9.18 24.62 -7.40
C GLN A 436 8.98 24.02 -5.99
N LEU A 437 8.03 23.10 -5.85
CA LEU A 437 7.80 22.38 -4.59
C LEU A 437 9.02 21.57 -4.15
N ALA A 438 9.64 20.87 -5.10
CA ALA A 438 10.84 20.10 -4.83
C ALA A 438 12.06 20.99 -4.50
N ASP A 439 12.21 22.17 -5.13
CA ASP A 439 13.26 23.11 -4.83
C ASP A 439 13.18 23.65 -3.40
N ASP A 440 11.96 23.88 -2.88
CA ASP A 440 11.73 24.30 -1.49
C ASP A 440 12.18 23.24 -0.50
N VAL A 441 11.94 21.95 -0.78
CA VAL A 441 12.45 20.82 0.02
C VAL A 441 13.97 20.76 -0.09
N ALA A 442 14.50 20.75 -1.31
CA ALA A 442 15.93 20.64 -1.60
C ALA A 442 16.74 21.75 -0.92
N SER A 443 16.22 22.98 -0.87
CA SER A 443 16.91 24.12 -0.22
C SER A 443 17.18 23.87 1.26
N ARG A 444 16.23 23.28 1.99
CA ARG A 444 16.39 22.94 3.42
C ARG A 444 17.50 21.92 3.66
N TYR A 445 17.65 20.95 2.76
CA TYR A 445 18.72 19.94 2.86
C TYR A 445 20.08 20.51 2.52
N ARG A 446 20.19 21.38 1.51
CA ARG A 446 21.45 22.08 1.18
C ARG A 446 21.92 23.03 2.29
N GLU A 447 20.99 23.67 3.01
CA GLU A 447 21.32 24.52 4.16
C GLU A 447 21.84 23.73 5.36
N ARG A 448 21.31 22.53 5.60
CA ARG A 448 21.76 21.62 6.67
C ARG A 448 23.11 20.96 6.39
N SER A 449 23.56 20.97 5.14
CA SER A 449 24.81 20.35 4.70
C SER A 449 25.98 21.33 4.68
N LYS A 450 25.75 22.64 4.93
CA LYS A 450 26.73 23.72 5.11
C LYS A 450 27.13 23.86 6.58
#